data_c82e3144b9150ac133de3db94e977fe7
#
_entry.id   c82e3144b9150ac133de3db94e977fe7
#
_cell.length_a   1.000
_cell.length_b   1.000
_cell.length_c   1.000
_cell.angle_alpha   90.00
_cell.angle_beta   90.00
_cell.angle_gamma   90.00
#
_symmetry.space_group_name_H-M   'P 1'
#
loop_
_entity.id
_entity.type
_entity.pdbx_description
1 polymer ?
#
loop_
_entity_poly.entity_id
_entity_poly.type
_entity_poly.pdbx_seq_one_letter_code
_entity_poly.pdbx_strand_id
1 'polypeptide(L)'
;MYQQTGDEARLDALMRFPRLGSSGNSCNSLIAYLLGKHIQNSGKEKMGPPGPPGKPGLNGKNGSKGEPGKPSANTPLPGPPGPKGQQGAPGPQGAKGEKGQKGTAKSGVKYVRWGRTTCPSGAQIVYKGIIGGEWYGHYGGGVNYLCLPHNPKYDKYKDGHQWAGYIYGAEYEVSQYNGDPFKRSLHDHDAPCVVCFVTSRGSMLMMPARNDCPSGWTEEYHGYLMTAYHGYRHSSDFICVDGDPEYVPGSHAGKNGALLYPVEGVCGSLPCLPYVSGRELTCAVCTK
;
A
#
# COMPACT_ATOMS: atom_id res chain seq x y z
N MET A 1 5.27 58.03 13.17
CA MET A 1 4.58 58.72 12.06
C MET A 1 5.20 58.27 10.77
N TYR A 2 4.62 57.32 10.08
CA TYR A 2 4.83 57.05 8.67
C TYR A 2 3.49 56.68 8.06
N GLN A 3 3.10 57.45 7.04
CA GLN A 3 1.80 57.44 6.41
C GLN A 3 1.60 56.18 5.54
N GLN A 4 0.42 55.57 5.68
CA GLN A 4 -0.16 54.66 4.71
C GLN A 4 -0.65 55.45 3.49
N THR A 5 -0.23 55.05 2.29
CA THR A 5 -0.88 55.36 1.02
C THR A 5 -1.05 54.04 0.27
N GLY A 6 -2.23 53.53 0.16
CA GLY A 6 -3.16 53.53 -0.92
C GLY A 6 -2.72 52.70 -2.12
N ASP A 7 -3.11 51.36 -2.16
CA ASP A 7 -3.25 50.57 -3.40
C ASP A 7 -4.21 49.38 -3.20
N GLU A 8 -5.43 49.66 -2.74
CA GLU A 8 -6.52 48.66 -2.62
C GLU A 8 -7.52 48.69 -3.81
N ALA A 9 -7.13 49.22 -4.96
CA ALA A 9 -8.07 49.41 -6.06
C ALA A 9 -7.68 48.73 -7.40
N ARG A 10 -7.04 47.55 -7.38
CA ARG A 10 -6.67 46.90 -8.67
C ARG A 10 -6.77 45.35 -8.72
N LEU A 11 -7.57 44.74 -7.89
CA LEU A 11 -7.75 43.26 -7.89
C LEU A 11 -9.17 42.77 -8.22
N ASP A 12 -10.11 43.64 -8.59
CA ASP A 12 -11.52 43.27 -8.83
C ASP A 12 -11.90 43.05 -10.31
N ALA A 13 -10.95 42.92 -11.23
CA ALA A 13 -11.23 42.91 -12.67
C ALA A 13 -10.94 41.59 -13.43
N LEU A 14 -10.61 40.48 -12.79
CA LEU A 14 -10.23 39.26 -13.52
C LEU A 14 -10.94 37.94 -13.11
N MET A 15 -12.10 37.99 -12.49
CA MET A 15 -12.92 36.76 -12.32
C MET A 15 -14.36 36.94 -12.79
N ARG A 16 -14.55 37.12 -14.09
CA ARG A 16 -15.84 36.87 -14.76
C ARG A 16 -15.76 35.53 -15.47
N PHE A 17 -16.18 34.48 -14.81
CA PHE A 17 -16.53 33.20 -15.45
C PHE A 17 -17.91 33.35 -16.11
N PRO A 18 -18.09 32.99 -17.40
CA PRO A 18 -19.40 32.91 -18.01
C PRO A 18 -20.19 31.74 -17.36
N ARG A 19 -21.43 32.04 -16.97
CA ARG A 19 -22.40 31.02 -16.58
C ARG A 19 -22.71 30.13 -17.79
N LEU A 20 -22.24 28.89 -17.78
CA LEU A 20 -22.70 27.85 -18.69
C LEU A 20 -24.06 27.33 -18.22
N GLY A 21 -25.01 27.35 -19.15
CA GLY A 21 -26.39 26.96 -18.93
C GLY A 21 -26.56 25.51 -18.50
N SER A 22 -27.64 25.31 -17.79
CA SER A 22 -28.16 24.03 -17.31
C SER A 22 -28.39 23.02 -18.44
N SER A 23 -27.51 22.03 -18.58
CA SER A 23 -27.86 20.72 -19.10
C SER A 23 -27.07 19.67 -18.32
N GLY A 24 -27.69 19.20 -17.21
CA GLY A 24 -27.22 18.06 -16.47
C GLY A 24 -27.31 16.83 -17.35
N ASN A 25 -26.22 16.04 -17.42
CA ASN A 25 -26.17 14.57 -17.59
C ASN A 25 -24.85 14.04 -18.16
N SER A 26 -23.75 14.82 -18.17
CA SER A 26 -22.51 14.29 -18.78
C SER A 26 -21.35 14.05 -17.80
N CYS A 27 -21.35 14.62 -16.58
CA CYS A 27 -20.25 14.41 -15.63
C CYS A 27 -20.37 13.13 -14.79
N ASN A 28 -21.58 12.63 -14.54
CA ASN A 28 -21.78 11.42 -13.74
C ASN A 28 -21.36 10.13 -14.45
N SER A 29 -21.34 10.12 -15.78
CA SER A 29 -20.98 8.92 -16.55
C SER A 29 -19.47 8.66 -16.59
N LEU A 30 -18.65 9.71 -16.58
CA LEU A 30 -17.17 9.56 -16.60
C LEU A 30 -16.62 9.14 -15.24
N ILE A 31 -17.18 9.67 -14.16
CA ILE A 31 -16.79 9.31 -12.78
C ILE A 31 -17.21 7.87 -12.48
N ALA A 32 -18.41 7.43 -12.90
CA ALA A 32 -18.85 6.05 -12.76
C ALA A 32 -18.01 5.07 -13.58
N TYR A 33 -17.54 5.47 -14.77
CA TYR A 33 -16.66 4.65 -15.61
C TYR A 33 -15.24 4.50 -15.05
N LEU A 34 -14.67 5.56 -14.45
CA LEU A 34 -13.34 5.50 -13.82
C LEU A 34 -13.37 4.78 -12.47
N LEU A 35 -14.42 4.96 -11.66
CA LEU A 35 -14.60 4.22 -10.40
C LEU A 35 -14.91 2.74 -10.64
N GLY A 36 -15.68 2.40 -11.70
CA GLY A 36 -15.99 1.02 -12.05
C GLY A 36 -14.77 0.19 -12.49
N LYS A 37 -13.74 0.80 -13.06
CA LYS A 37 -12.50 0.09 -13.44
C LYS A 37 -11.55 -0.17 -12.27
N HIS A 38 -11.62 0.60 -11.19
CA HIS A 38 -10.75 0.38 -10.01
C HIS A 38 -11.31 -0.61 -9.00
N ILE A 39 -12.62 -0.90 -9.03
CA ILE A 39 -13.26 -1.82 -8.06
C ILE A 39 -13.28 -3.28 -8.52
N GLN A 40 -13.00 -3.58 -9.80
CA GLN A 40 -13.03 -4.96 -10.30
C GLN A 40 -11.72 -5.75 -10.15
N ASN A 41 -10.70 -5.22 -9.48
CA ASN A 41 -9.42 -5.91 -9.32
C ASN A 41 -9.07 -6.29 -7.86
N SER A 42 -10.04 -6.26 -6.96
CA SER A 42 -9.85 -6.74 -5.59
C SER A 42 -10.45 -8.14 -5.42
N GLY A 43 -9.60 -9.15 -5.34
CA GLY A 43 -9.96 -10.40 -4.67
C GLY A 43 -10.34 -11.60 -5.54
N LYS A 44 -9.84 -11.73 -6.78
CA LYS A 44 -9.74 -13.07 -7.40
C LYS A 44 -8.27 -13.47 -7.41
N GLU A 45 -7.92 -14.44 -6.56
CA GLU A 45 -6.69 -15.20 -6.73
C GLU A 45 -6.64 -15.63 -8.20
N LYS A 46 -5.68 -15.09 -8.97
CA LYS A 46 -5.46 -15.56 -10.34
C LYS A 46 -4.95 -16.99 -10.23
N MET A 47 -5.88 -17.96 -10.33
CA MET A 47 -5.49 -19.31 -10.70
C MET A 47 -4.76 -19.23 -12.02
N GLY A 48 -3.57 -19.84 -12.09
CA GLY A 48 -2.85 -19.99 -13.36
C GLY A 48 -3.75 -20.62 -14.42
N PRO A 49 -3.50 -20.36 -15.71
CA PRO A 49 -4.26 -20.98 -16.77
C PRO A 49 -4.23 -22.51 -16.62
N PRO A 50 -5.30 -23.23 -17.00
CA PRO A 50 -5.29 -24.69 -17.01
C PRO A 50 -4.10 -25.19 -17.82
N GLY A 51 -3.45 -26.28 -17.36
CA GLY A 51 -2.38 -26.93 -18.09
C GLY A 51 -2.85 -27.35 -19.50
N PRO A 52 -1.92 -27.47 -20.45
CA PRO A 52 -2.25 -27.91 -21.81
C PRO A 52 -2.89 -29.31 -21.78
N PRO A 53 -3.79 -29.63 -22.72
CA PRO A 53 -4.38 -30.96 -22.86
C PRO A 53 -3.28 -32.03 -22.91
N GLY A 54 -3.54 -33.19 -22.30
CA GLY A 54 -2.67 -34.34 -22.39
C GLY A 54 -2.45 -34.75 -23.86
N LYS A 55 -1.25 -35.27 -24.16
CA LYS A 55 -0.93 -35.79 -25.51
C LYS A 55 -1.92 -36.88 -25.91
N PRO A 56 -2.32 -36.98 -27.21
CA PRO A 56 -3.14 -38.08 -27.69
C PRO A 56 -2.51 -39.44 -27.34
N GLY A 57 -3.34 -40.41 -26.99
CA GLY A 57 -2.89 -41.77 -26.77
C GLY A 57 -2.20 -42.36 -28.03
N LEU A 58 -1.26 -43.28 -27.83
CA LEU A 58 -0.58 -43.96 -28.92
C LEU A 58 -1.61 -44.82 -29.68
N ASN A 59 -1.47 -44.85 -31.02
CA ASN A 59 -2.30 -45.73 -31.84
C ASN A 59 -2.15 -47.20 -31.39
N GLY A 60 -3.30 -47.91 -31.34
CA GLY A 60 -3.30 -49.35 -31.05
C GLY A 60 -2.42 -50.14 -32.01
N LYS A 61 -1.79 -51.19 -31.52
CA LYS A 61 -0.98 -52.11 -32.36
C LYS A 61 -1.90 -52.81 -33.38
N ASN A 62 -1.42 -52.97 -34.59
CA ASN A 62 -2.11 -53.75 -35.62
C ASN A 62 -2.38 -55.19 -35.09
N GLY A 63 -3.61 -55.70 -35.34
CA GLY A 63 -3.95 -57.07 -35.02
C GLY A 63 -3.01 -58.05 -35.70
N SER A 64 -2.78 -59.21 -35.06
CA SER A 64 -1.96 -60.32 -35.62
C SER A 64 -2.54 -60.79 -36.96
N LYS A 65 -1.66 -61.14 -37.87
CA LYS A 65 -2.02 -61.73 -39.18
C LYS A 65 -2.90 -62.96 -38.96
N GLY A 66 -4.04 -63.09 -39.63
CA GLY A 66 -4.89 -64.25 -39.55
C GLY A 66 -4.18 -65.53 -39.97
N GLU A 67 -4.55 -66.65 -39.33
CA GLU A 67 -3.99 -67.95 -39.63
C GLU A 67 -4.28 -68.36 -41.10
N PRO A 68 -3.37 -69.06 -41.76
CA PRO A 68 -3.60 -69.62 -43.11
C PRO A 68 -4.78 -70.60 -43.08
N GLY A 69 -5.64 -70.54 -44.10
CA GLY A 69 -6.76 -71.46 -44.25
C GLY A 69 -6.27 -72.92 -44.36
N LYS A 70 -6.99 -73.82 -43.72
CA LYS A 70 -6.68 -75.29 -43.80
C LYS A 70 -6.83 -75.77 -45.26
N PRO A 71 -5.91 -76.57 -45.77
CA PRO A 71 -6.04 -77.13 -47.11
C PRO A 71 -7.30 -77.96 -47.26
N SER A 72 -8.02 -77.77 -48.36
CA SER A 72 -9.17 -78.59 -48.70
C SER A 72 -8.61 -79.90 -49.35
N ALA A 73 -9.14 -81.02 -48.99
CA ALA A 73 -8.59 -82.35 -49.33
C ALA A 73 -8.63 -82.70 -50.84
N ASN A 74 -9.12 -81.85 -51.75
CA ASN A 74 -9.32 -82.24 -53.19
C ASN A 74 -8.98 -81.18 -54.27
N THR A 75 -8.19 -80.11 -53.93
CA THR A 75 -7.73 -79.19 -54.96
C THR A 75 -6.38 -78.56 -54.60
N PRO A 76 -5.41 -78.47 -55.51
CA PRO A 76 -4.05 -77.96 -55.24
C PRO A 76 -3.91 -76.43 -55.27
N LEU A 77 -4.97 -75.68 -55.05
CA LEU A 77 -4.89 -74.23 -55.01
C LEU A 77 -4.96 -73.75 -53.58
N PRO A 78 -4.01 -72.87 -53.17
CA PRO A 78 -4.07 -72.26 -51.85
C PRO A 78 -5.37 -71.47 -51.70
N GLY A 79 -6.06 -71.56 -50.52
CA GLY A 79 -7.20 -70.79 -50.20
C GLY A 79 -6.96 -69.26 -50.16
N PRO A 80 -7.92 -68.45 -50.39
CA PRO A 80 -7.77 -67.00 -50.40
C PRO A 80 -7.22 -66.50 -49.02
N PRO A 81 -6.46 -65.42 -49.03
CA PRO A 81 -5.98 -64.84 -47.75
C PRO A 81 -7.13 -64.49 -46.79
N GLY A 82 -6.96 -64.77 -45.51
CA GLY A 82 -7.93 -64.43 -44.47
C GLY A 82 -8.23 -62.93 -44.42
N PRO A 83 -9.43 -62.55 -43.97
CA PRO A 83 -9.82 -61.15 -43.87
C PRO A 83 -8.86 -60.33 -42.96
N LYS A 84 -8.66 -59.07 -43.35
CA LYS A 84 -7.81 -58.13 -42.58
C LYS A 84 -8.31 -58.05 -41.12
N GLY A 85 -7.41 -58.15 -40.15
CA GLY A 85 -7.74 -58.02 -38.73
C GLY A 85 -8.46 -56.71 -38.43
N GLN A 86 -9.38 -56.72 -37.47
CA GLN A 86 -10.10 -55.53 -37.03
C GLN A 86 -9.16 -54.51 -36.45
N GLN A 87 -9.47 -53.22 -36.68
CA GLN A 87 -8.71 -52.10 -36.09
C GLN A 87 -8.80 -52.13 -34.55
N GLY A 88 -7.69 -51.98 -33.89
CA GLY A 88 -7.61 -51.92 -32.40
C GLY A 88 -8.48 -50.80 -31.85
N ALA A 89 -9.02 -50.99 -30.65
CA ALA A 89 -9.82 -49.99 -29.96
C ALA A 89 -8.97 -48.72 -29.70
N PRO A 90 -9.57 -47.50 -29.70
CA PRO A 90 -8.88 -46.28 -29.35
C PRO A 90 -8.26 -46.42 -27.95
N GLY A 91 -7.03 -45.87 -27.77
CA GLY A 91 -6.38 -45.82 -26.48
C GLY A 91 -7.18 -45.03 -25.43
N PRO A 92 -6.97 -45.33 -24.15
CA PRO A 92 -7.65 -44.60 -23.08
C PRO A 92 -7.29 -43.11 -23.09
N GLN A 93 -8.23 -42.24 -22.71
CA GLN A 93 -8.01 -40.81 -22.61
C GLN A 93 -6.87 -40.52 -21.63
N GLY A 94 -5.97 -39.60 -21.97
CA GLY A 94 -4.85 -39.19 -21.10
C GLY A 94 -5.36 -38.66 -19.77
N ALA A 95 -4.61 -38.87 -18.72
CA ALA A 95 -4.91 -38.37 -17.38
C ALA A 95 -5.05 -36.84 -17.41
N LYS A 96 -6.02 -36.32 -16.62
CA LYS A 96 -6.19 -34.87 -16.44
C LYS A 96 -4.91 -34.27 -15.89
N GLY A 97 -4.42 -33.18 -16.51
CA GLY A 97 -3.24 -32.47 -16.04
C GLY A 97 -3.35 -32.07 -14.55
N GLU A 98 -2.26 -32.15 -13.86
CA GLU A 98 -2.20 -31.74 -12.44
C GLU A 98 -2.57 -30.27 -12.28
N LYS A 99 -3.22 -29.94 -11.15
CA LYS A 99 -3.55 -28.57 -10.79
C LYS A 99 -2.27 -27.75 -10.70
N GLY A 100 -2.18 -26.63 -11.42
CA GLY A 100 -1.02 -25.74 -11.37
C GLY A 100 -0.65 -25.40 -9.94
N GLN A 101 0.63 -25.38 -9.62
CA GLN A 101 1.12 -24.99 -8.29
C GLN A 101 0.62 -23.58 -7.97
N LYS A 102 0.19 -23.37 -6.70
CA LYS A 102 -0.17 -22.04 -6.19
C LYS A 102 1.04 -21.12 -6.41
N GLY A 103 0.85 -20.02 -7.14
CA GLY A 103 1.91 -19.07 -7.39
C GLY A 103 2.49 -18.62 -6.04
N THR A 104 3.79 -18.76 -5.85
CA THR A 104 4.52 -18.18 -4.72
C THR A 104 4.76 -16.69 -5.01
N ALA A 105 3.67 -15.92 -5.19
CA ALA A 105 3.80 -14.48 -5.10
C ALA A 105 4.29 -14.21 -3.68
N LYS A 106 5.51 -13.72 -3.55
CA LYS A 106 6.02 -13.16 -2.29
C LYS A 106 5.20 -11.90 -2.03
N SER A 107 3.95 -12.07 -1.56
CA SER A 107 3.17 -10.98 -1.03
C SER A 107 3.81 -10.55 0.27
N GLY A 108 3.89 -9.26 0.49
CA GLY A 108 4.37 -8.70 1.73
C GLY A 108 3.79 -7.30 1.87
N VAL A 109 3.76 -6.79 3.08
CA VAL A 109 3.31 -5.44 3.37
C VAL A 109 4.46 -4.61 3.94
N LYS A 110 4.59 -3.39 3.47
CA LYS A 110 5.51 -2.39 4.02
C LYS A 110 4.73 -1.35 4.80
N TYR A 111 5.33 -0.88 5.89
CA TYR A 111 4.82 0.24 6.67
C TYR A 111 5.97 1.08 7.22
N VAL A 112 5.67 2.30 7.60
CA VAL A 112 6.64 3.16 8.31
C VAL A 112 6.37 3.05 9.80
N ARG A 113 7.43 2.81 10.57
CA ARG A 113 7.43 2.97 12.02
C ARG A 113 8.01 4.32 12.35
N TRP A 114 7.15 5.22 12.75
CA TRP A 114 7.48 6.59 13.07
C TRP A 114 8.03 6.68 14.51
N GLY A 115 9.06 7.45 14.71
CA GLY A 115 9.68 7.61 16.03
C GLY A 115 10.66 6.50 16.43
N ARG A 116 10.97 5.55 15.55
CA ARG A 116 11.89 4.44 15.87
C ARG A 116 12.91 4.20 14.76
N THR A 117 14.04 3.58 15.15
CA THR A 117 15.11 3.17 14.22
C THR A 117 15.16 1.66 13.98
N THR A 118 14.26 0.89 14.61
CA THR A 118 14.17 -0.58 14.53
C THR A 118 12.78 -1.04 14.19
N CYS A 119 12.68 -2.14 13.45
CA CYS A 119 11.41 -2.83 13.20
C CYS A 119 11.08 -3.83 14.32
N PRO A 120 9.80 -4.15 14.54
CA PRO A 120 9.39 -5.24 15.43
C PRO A 120 9.94 -6.59 14.98
N SER A 121 9.91 -7.57 15.88
CA SER A 121 10.29 -8.96 15.58
C SER A 121 9.46 -9.51 14.41
N GLY A 122 10.11 -10.16 13.46
CA GLY A 122 9.48 -10.73 12.27
C GLY A 122 9.33 -9.76 11.09
N ALA A 123 9.64 -8.47 11.27
CA ALA A 123 9.72 -7.50 10.19
C ALA A 123 11.17 -7.19 9.80
N GLN A 124 11.41 -7.02 8.51
CA GLN A 124 12.73 -6.68 7.94
C GLN A 124 12.84 -5.17 7.75
N ILE A 125 14.02 -4.61 8.05
CA ILE A 125 14.31 -3.20 7.77
C ILE A 125 14.54 -3.05 6.26
N VAL A 126 13.79 -2.16 5.61
CA VAL A 126 14.03 -1.72 4.24
C VAL A 126 15.06 -0.60 4.21
N TYR A 127 14.81 0.46 4.99
CA TYR A 127 15.78 1.53 5.25
C TYR A 127 15.41 2.30 6.52
N LYS A 128 16.39 3.06 7.05
CA LYS A 128 16.23 3.98 8.17
C LYS A 128 16.30 5.42 7.67
N GLY A 129 15.70 6.34 8.41
CA GLY A 129 15.68 7.73 8.01
C GLY A 129 15.28 8.69 9.12
N ILE A 130 15.02 9.92 8.71
CA ILE A 130 14.51 11.03 9.52
C ILE A 130 13.13 11.39 8.97
N ILE A 131 12.19 11.73 9.85
CA ILE A 131 10.88 12.22 9.42
C ILE A 131 11.06 13.57 8.75
N GLY A 132 10.53 13.74 7.55
CA GLY A 132 10.46 15.02 6.86
C GLY A 132 9.03 15.43 6.60
N GLY A 133 8.78 16.73 6.59
CA GLY A 133 7.49 17.34 6.30
C GLY A 133 7.63 18.80 5.88
N GLU A 134 6.52 19.48 5.70
CA GLU A 134 6.50 20.90 5.34
C GLU A 134 6.77 21.77 6.56
N TRP A 135 7.42 22.92 6.35
CA TRP A 135 7.70 23.88 7.42
C TRP A 135 6.38 24.49 7.94
N TYR A 136 6.26 24.55 9.27
CA TYR A 136 5.02 24.93 9.95
C TYR A 136 4.46 26.31 9.55
N GLY A 137 5.30 27.22 9.08
CA GLY A 137 4.92 28.59 8.71
C GLY A 137 4.55 28.79 7.23
N HIS A 138 4.68 27.77 6.36
CA HIS A 138 4.29 27.89 4.94
C HIS A 138 2.78 27.72 4.74
N TYR A 139 2.25 28.31 3.66
CA TYR A 139 0.83 28.17 3.28
C TYR A 139 0.56 26.99 2.36
N GLY A 140 1.59 26.47 1.71
CA GLY A 140 1.51 25.40 0.72
C GLY A 140 2.60 24.36 0.94
N GLY A 141 2.77 23.47 -0.02
CA GLY A 141 3.73 22.37 0.03
C GLY A 141 3.05 21.02 0.16
N GLY A 142 3.80 20.01 0.59
CA GLY A 142 3.28 18.65 0.78
C GLY A 142 2.65 18.48 2.16
N VAL A 143 1.50 17.80 2.22
CA VAL A 143 0.82 17.53 3.51
C VAL A 143 1.36 16.29 4.22
N ASN A 144 1.99 15.39 3.49
CA ASN A 144 2.43 14.08 3.99
C ASN A 144 3.74 14.19 4.74
N TYR A 145 3.86 13.43 5.83
CA TYR A 145 5.18 13.13 6.39
C TYR A 145 5.84 12.01 5.58
N LEU A 146 7.14 12.13 5.35
CA LEU A 146 7.95 11.15 4.63
C LEU A 146 9.10 10.66 5.50
N CYS A 147 9.40 9.36 5.42
CA CYS A 147 10.62 8.82 6.01
C CYS A 147 11.78 9.01 5.01
N LEU A 148 12.60 10.03 5.22
CA LEU A 148 13.72 10.39 4.35
C LEU A 148 14.96 9.54 4.67
N PRO A 149 15.54 8.82 3.69
CA PRO A 149 16.71 7.99 3.94
C PRO A 149 17.94 8.83 4.30
N HIS A 150 18.82 8.29 5.14
CA HIS A 150 20.08 8.96 5.52
C HIS A 150 21.08 9.12 4.36
N ASN A 151 20.88 8.41 3.26
CA ASN A 151 21.78 8.40 2.11
C ASN A 151 21.01 8.78 0.82
N PRO A 152 20.55 10.03 0.68
CA PRO A 152 19.85 10.47 -0.52
C PRO A 152 20.75 10.35 -1.75
N LYS A 153 20.14 10.06 -2.91
CA LYS A 153 20.81 10.08 -4.20
C LYS A 153 20.17 11.12 -5.07
N TYR A 154 20.99 11.92 -5.70
CA TYR A 154 20.56 12.97 -6.63
C TYR A 154 20.86 12.54 -8.05
N ASP A 155 19.99 12.94 -8.97
CA ASP A 155 20.24 12.84 -10.40
C ASP A 155 20.64 14.24 -10.93
N LYS A 156 20.01 14.74 -11.96
CA LYS A 156 20.25 16.11 -12.44
C LYS A 156 19.73 17.13 -11.43
N TYR A 157 20.58 18.00 -10.94
CA TYR A 157 20.21 19.00 -9.94
C TYR A 157 20.88 20.35 -10.26
N LYS A 158 20.44 21.38 -9.56
CA LYS A 158 21.04 22.72 -9.51
C LYS A 158 21.18 23.12 -8.05
N ASP A 159 22.34 23.61 -7.68
CA ASP A 159 22.59 24.07 -6.31
C ASP A 159 21.78 25.32 -5.95
N GLY A 160 21.49 25.47 -4.66
CA GLY A 160 20.72 26.56 -4.08
C GLY A 160 19.20 26.38 -4.23
N HIS A 161 18.46 27.25 -3.54
CA HIS A 161 16.99 27.23 -3.58
C HIS A 161 16.45 27.71 -4.93
N GLN A 162 15.45 26.99 -5.45
CA GLN A 162 14.85 27.26 -6.76
C GLN A 162 13.39 27.77 -6.67
N TRP A 163 12.93 28.27 -5.51
CA TRP A 163 11.55 28.70 -5.26
C TRP A 163 10.53 27.61 -5.62
N ALA A 164 10.82 26.40 -5.16
CA ALA A 164 10.01 25.20 -5.40
C ALA A 164 9.32 24.74 -4.10
N GLY A 165 8.75 23.54 -4.09
CA GLY A 165 8.34 22.88 -2.84
C GLY A 165 9.56 22.52 -2.01
N TYR A 166 9.44 22.63 -0.70
CA TYR A 166 10.49 22.30 0.25
C TYR A 166 10.07 21.13 1.15
N ILE A 167 11.05 20.51 1.80
CA ILE A 167 10.85 19.53 2.85
C ILE A 167 11.86 19.80 3.96
N TYR A 168 11.42 19.76 5.19
CA TYR A 168 12.20 20.02 6.40
C TYR A 168 12.22 18.78 7.28
N GLY A 169 13.22 18.63 8.16
CA GLY A 169 13.17 17.65 9.23
C GLY A 169 12.00 17.93 10.17
N ALA A 170 11.42 16.88 10.77
CA ALA A 170 10.33 17.01 11.72
C ALA A 170 10.83 16.89 13.15
N GLU A 171 10.45 17.84 14.01
CA GLU A 171 10.75 17.88 15.44
C GLU A 171 9.52 17.52 16.28
N TYR A 172 9.75 16.92 17.46
CA TYR A 172 8.69 16.67 18.43
C TYR A 172 8.39 17.96 19.20
N GLU A 173 7.14 18.37 19.18
CA GLU A 173 6.61 19.48 19.96
C GLU A 173 5.77 18.96 21.13
N VAL A 174 6.41 18.26 22.05
CA VAL A 174 5.79 17.64 23.23
C VAL A 174 6.36 18.25 24.51
N SER A 175 5.53 18.92 25.28
CA SER A 175 5.91 19.55 26.53
C SER A 175 4.74 19.48 27.52
N GLN A 176 4.97 19.84 28.77
CA GLN A 176 3.89 19.92 29.78
C GLN A 176 2.74 20.85 29.36
N TYR A 177 2.95 21.76 28.39
CA TYR A 177 1.93 22.68 27.88
C TYR A 177 1.23 22.16 26.63
N ASN A 178 1.88 21.27 25.85
CA ASN A 178 1.39 20.76 24.57
C ASN A 178 0.96 19.29 24.67
N GLY A 179 0.82 18.75 25.89
CA GLY A 179 0.64 17.34 26.13
C GLY A 179 1.95 16.55 25.85
N ASP A 180 2.45 15.84 26.85
CA ASP A 180 3.60 14.94 26.69
C ASP A 180 3.22 13.55 27.19
N PRO A 181 2.72 12.69 26.30
CA PRO A 181 2.34 11.34 26.66
C PRO A 181 3.53 10.38 26.76
N PHE A 182 4.74 10.84 26.47
CA PHE A 182 5.93 9.99 26.38
C PHE A 182 6.72 9.97 27.68
N LYS A 183 7.47 8.88 27.89
CA LYS A 183 8.32 8.72 29.08
C LYS A 183 9.66 9.43 28.96
N ARG A 184 10.02 9.91 27.79
CA ARG A 184 11.29 10.56 27.48
C ARG A 184 11.08 12.04 27.20
N SER A 185 12.03 12.88 27.54
CA SER A 185 12.06 14.26 27.08
C SER A 185 12.40 14.28 25.58
N LEU A 186 11.42 14.63 24.76
CA LEU A 186 11.53 14.63 23.30
C LEU A 186 11.41 16.02 22.69
N HIS A 187 11.00 17.01 23.46
CA HIS A 187 10.78 18.38 22.97
C HIS A 187 11.99 18.92 22.23
N ASP A 188 11.78 19.55 21.09
CA ASP A 188 12.82 20.11 20.20
C ASP A 188 13.81 19.08 19.61
N HIS A 189 13.49 17.78 19.65
CA HIS A 189 14.34 16.76 19.04
C HIS A 189 13.79 16.30 17.70
N ASP A 190 14.69 16.09 16.73
CA ASP A 190 14.35 15.52 15.43
C ASP A 190 13.85 14.06 15.59
N ALA A 191 12.79 13.73 14.89
CA ALA A 191 12.12 12.45 14.94
C ALA A 191 12.68 11.47 13.89
N PRO A 192 13.19 10.27 14.29
CA PRO A 192 13.64 9.24 13.37
C PRO A 192 12.46 8.43 12.82
N CYS A 193 12.73 7.65 11.77
CA CYS A 193 11.80 6.67 11.22
C CYS A 193 12.52 5.46 10.64
N VAL A 194 11.76 4.38 10.45
CA VAL A 194 12.23 3.18 9.77
C VAL A 194 11.12 2.61 8.90
N VAL A 195 11.46 2.19 7.69
CA VAL A 195 10.53 1.46 6.82
C VAL A 195 10.72 -0.02 7.03
N CYS A 196 9.64 -0.70 7.41
CA CYS A 196 9.59 -2.12 7.74
C CYS A 196 8.83 -2.91 6.67
N PHE A 197 9.24 -4.16 6.46
CA PHE A 197 8.61 -5.09 5.52
C PHE A 197 8.32 -6.43 6.19
N VAL A 198 7.08 -6.89 6.10
CA VAL A 198 6.63 -8.19 6.61
C VAL A 198 6.21 -9.07 5.44
N THR A 199 6.91 -10.18 5.24
CA THR A 199 6.72 -11.07 4.06
C THR A 199 5.50 -11.99 4.17
N SER A 200 4.98 -12.22 5.39
CA SER A 200 3.90 -13.17 5.67
C SER A 200 2.50 -12.54 5.70
N ARG A 201 2.39 -11.23 5.43
CA ARG A 201 1.15 -10.47 5.51
C ARG A 201 0.96 -9.62 4.26
N GLY A 202 -0.29 -9.34 3.89
CA GLY A 202 -0.63 -8.65 2.64
C GLY A 202 -1.37 -7.33 2.79
N SER A 203 -1.73 -6.94 4.01
CA SER A 203 -2.52 -5.73 4.29
C SER A 203 -2.00 -4.98 5.52
N MET A 204 -2.15 -3.66 5.52
CA MET A 204 -1.81 -2.78 6.65
C MET A 204 -2.97 -1.84 6.95
N LEU A 205 -3.18 -1.58 8.23
CA LEU A 205 -4.17 -0.65 8.76
C LEU A 205 -3.54 0.17 9.88
N MET A 206 -3.67 1.49 9.83
CA MET A 206 -3.48 2.36 11.00
C MET A 206 -4.84 2.53 11.68
N MET A 207 -4.94 2.12 12.94
CA MET A 207 -6.13 2.19 13.77
C MET A 207 -6.07 3.44 14.63
N PRO A 208 -6.81 4.52 14.31
CA PRO A 208 -6.81 5.74 15.10
C PRO A 208 -7.67 5.59 16.36
N ALA A 209 -7.33 6.34 17.40
CA ALA A 209 -8.04 6.39 18.69
C ALA A 209 -8.11 5.05 19.43
N ARG A 210 -7.24 4.09 19.08
CA ARG A 210 -7.09 2.81 19.76
C ARG A 210 -5.62 2.44 19.90
N ASN A 211 -5.27 1.79 20.99
CA ASN A 211 -3.93 1.25 21.23
C ASN A 211 -3.84 -0.27 21.00
N ASP A 212 -4.83 -0.85 20.31
CA ASP A 212 -4.90 -2.28 19.98
C ASP A 212 -5.42 -2.49 18.56
N CYS A 213 -5.17 -3.66 18.02
CA CYS A 213 -5.60 -4.06 16.69
C CYS A 213 -6.93 -4.83 16.72
N PRO A 214 -7.71 -4.81 15.62
CA PRO A 214 -8.89 -5.66 15.48
C PRO A 214 -8.54 -7.15 15.59
N SER A 215 -9.51 -7.96 15.98
CA SER A 215 -9.33 -9.42 16.06
C SER A 215 -8.84 -10.00 14.73
N GLY A 216 -7.82 -10.87 14.81
CA GLY A 216 -7.20 -11.51 13.65
C GLY A 216 -6.19 -10.61 12.89
N TRP A 217 -5.87 -9.43 13.40
CA TRP A 217 -4.75 -8.61 12.96
C TRP A 217 -3.59 -8.70 13.94
N THR A 218 -2.38 -8.60 13.44
CA THR A 218 -1.18 -8.55 14.27
C THR A 218 -0.80 -7.09 14.50
N GLU A 219 -0.59 -6.73 15.75
CA GLU A 219 -0.04 -5.43 16.12
C GLU A 219 1.46 -5.39 15.80
N GLU A 220 1.85 -4.42 15.01
CA GLU A 220 3.26 -4.12 14.73
C GLU A 220 3.81 -3.16 15.79
N TYR A 221 3.06 -2.13 16.12
CA TYR A 221 3.31 -1.22 17.23
C TYR A 221 2.05 -0.40 17.54
N HIS A 222 2.02 0.21 18.71
CA HIS A 222 1.03 1.22 19.09
C HIS A 222 1.73 2.46 19.67
N GLY A 223 0.98 3.54 19.77
CA GLY A 223 1.47 4.80 20.34
C GLY A 223 0.45 5.90 20.30
N TYR A 224 0.87 7.09 19.89
CA TYR A 224 0.03 8.28 19.87
C TYR A 224 -0.12 8.82 18.45
N LEU A 225 -1.34 9.25 18.17
CA LEU A 225 -1.65 9.95 16.93
C LEU A 225 -1.03 11.35 17.01
N MET A 226 -0.26 11.72 16.01
CA MET A 226 0.43 13.01 15.95
C MET A 226 0.22 13.68 14.59
N THR A 227 0.21 15.02 14.61
CA THR A 227 0.12 15.88 13.42
C THR A 227 0.67 17.27 13.74
N ALA A 228 0.56 18.21 12.79
CA ALA A 228 0.88 19.62 13.03
C ALA A 228 -0.16 20.29 13.95
N TYR A 229 0.24 21.38 14.61
CA TYR A 229 -0.66 22.18 15.47
C TYR A 229 -1.83 22.76 14.67
N HIS A 230 -3.02 22.72 15.22
CA HIS A 230 -4.26 23.15 14.56
C HIS A 230 -4.27 24.63 14.11
N GLY A 231 -3.44 25.48 14.69
CA GLY A 231 -3.33 26.90 14.34
C GLY A 231 -2.32 27.20 13.24
N TYR A 232 -1.65 26.21 12.67
CA TYR A 232 -0.72 26.44 11.56
C TYR A 232 -1.43 26.63 10.23
N ARG A 233 -0.70 27.20 9.27
CA ARG A 233 -1.26 27.69 8.00
C ARG A 233 -1.57 26.60 6.97
N HIS A 234 -1.02 25.41 7.14
CA HIS A 234 -1.29 24.26 6.30
C HIS A 234 -1.65 23.04 7.16
N SER A 235 -2.37 22.12 6.56
CA SER A 235 -2.68 20.83 7.17
C SER A 235 -1.53 19.83 6.97
N SER A 236 -1.44 18.86 7.87
CA SER A 236 -0.53 17.71 7.74
C SER A 236 -1.27 16.40 8.00
N ASP A 237 -0.73 15.30 7.50
CA ASP A 237 -1.28 13.97 7.74
C ASP A 237 -1.25 13.62 9.24
N PHE A 238 -2.19 12.78 9.64
CA PHE A 238 -2.12 12.11 10.93
C PHE A 238 -1.23 10.86 10.82
N ILE A 239 -0.21 10.78 11.66
CA ILE A 239 0.69 9.61 11.73
C ILE A 239 0.65 8.98 13.11
N CYS A 240 0.89 7.67 13.16
CA CYS A 240 0.99 6.93 14.42
C CYS A 240 2.47 6.89 14.87
N VAL A 241 2.83 7.70 15.85
CA VAL A 241 4.18 7.69 16.44
C VAL A 241 4.23 6.64 17.53
N ASP A 242 5.30 5.84 17.55
CA ASP A 242 5.51 4.77 18.53
C ASP A 242 5.41 5.25 19.98
N GLY A 243 4.85 4.45 20.86
CA GLY A 243 4.63 4.83 22.28
C GLY A 243 5.92 4.90 23.12
N ASP A 244 7.03 4.36 22.61
CA ASP A 244 8.38 4.53 23.19
C ASP A 244 9.33 5.13 22.12
N PRO A 245 9.11 6.40 21.72
CA PRO A 245 9.83 6.98 20.60
C PRO A 245 11.28 7.29 20.94
N GLU A 246 12.13 7.19 19.92
CA GLU A 246 13.52 7.61 19.92
C GLU A 246 13.63 9.03 19.36
N TYR A 247 14.78 9.65 19.52
CA TYR A 247 15.14 10.90 18.86
C TYR A 247 16.51 10.78 18.16
N VAL A 248 16.80 11.70 17.25
CA VAL A 248 18.09 11.77 16.57
C VAL A 248 19.12 12.36 17.56
N PRO A 249 20.20 11.66 17.90
CA PRO A 249 21.19 12.16 18.85
C PRO A 249 21.78 13.52 18.44
N GLY A 250 21.85 14.47 19.37
CA GLY A 250 22.39 15.81 19.13
C GLY A 250 21.45 16.78 18.42
N SER A 251 20.17 16.47 18.30
CA SER A 251 19.20 17.26 17.53
C SER A 251 18.37 18.27 18.34
N HIS A 252 18.63 18.48 19.60
CA HIS A 252 17.82 19.32 20.53
C HIS A 252 18.05 20.85 20.37
N ALA A 253 18.11 21.34 19.13
CA ALA A 253 18.44 22.74 18.87
C ALA A 253 17.25 23.65 18.57
N GLY A 254 16.01 23.15 18.60
CA GLY A 254 14.79 23.92 18.33
C GLY A 254 14.84 24.61 16.95
N LYS A 255 15.11 23.86 15.88
CA LYS A 255 15.31 24.41 14.52
C LYS A 255 14.01 24.71 13.80
N ASN A 256 12.88 24.24 14.35
CA ASN A 256 11.55 24.53 13.87
C ASN A 256 11.34 24.22 12.38
N GLY A 257 11.44 22.96 12.01
CA GLY A 257 11.09 22.45 10.68
C GLY A 257 9.60 22.13 10.53
N ALA A 258 9.28 20.91 10.20
CA ALA A 258 7.96 20.33 10.42
C ALA A 258 7.81 19.99 11.92
N LEU A 259 6.64 20.21 12.50
CA LEU A 259 6.43 20.09 13.94
C LEU A 259 5.33 19.05 14.23
N LEU A 260 5.61 18.12 15.15
CA LEU A 260 4.74 17.02 15.53
C LEU A 260 4.13 17.24 16.91
N TYR A 261 2.83 17.46 16.97
CA TYR A 261 2.04 17.61 18.18
C TYR A 261 1.16 16.39 18.42
N PRO A 262 0.91 15.98 19.68
CA PRO A 262 -0.13 15.02 20.01
C PRO A 262 -1.51 15.50 19.58
N VAL A 263 -2.36 14.58 19.13
CA VAL A 263 -3.73 14.87 18.71
C VAL A 263 -4.68 14.65 19.88
N GLU A 264 -5.46 15.66 20.21
CA GLU A 264 -6.50 15.58 21.23
C GLU A 264 -7.89 15.43 20.61
N GLY A 265 -8.77 14.70 21.29
CA GLY A 265 -10.18 14.63 20.93
C GLY A 265 -10.89 15.93 21.32
N VAL A 266 -11.76 16.45 20.43
CA VAL A 266 -12.59 17.63 20.71
C VAL A 266 -14.06 17.26 20.55
N CYS A 267 -14.84 17.44 21.62
CA CYS A 267 -16.28 17.17 21.62
C CYS A 267 -17.06 18.15 20.74
N GLY A 268 -18.16 17.71 20.19
CA GLY A 268 -19.02 18.46 19.27
C GLY A 268 -19.60 17.50 18.25
N SER A 269 -19.18 17.59 17.01
CA SER A 269 -19.49 16.57 15.99
C SER A 269 -18.83 15.22 16.30
N LEU A 270 -17.70 15.20 17.02
CA LEU A 270 -17.20 13.99 17.66
C LEU A 270 -17.99 13.76 18.95
N PRO A 271 -18.70 12.60 19.12
CA PRO A 271 -19.52 12.37 20.30
C PRO A 271 -18.67 12.27 21.58
N CYS A 272 -19.02 13.03 22.59
CA CYS A 272 -18.47 12.86 23.92
C CYS A 272 -19.09 11.65 24.60
N LEU A 273 -18.22 10.77 25.07
CA LEU A 273 -18.38 9.35 25.37
C LEU A 273 -18.73 8.52 24.11
N PRO A 274 -17.80 7.65 23.68
CA PRO A 274 -16.58 7.28 24.44
C PRO A 274 -15.38 8.25 24.34
N TYR A 275 -15.45 9.27 23.48
CA TYR A 275 -14.38 10.28 23.40
C TYR A 275 -14.44 11.26 24.57
N VAL A 276 -13.27 11.74 25.01
CA VAL A 276 -13.15 12.73 26.09
C VAL A 276 -12.38 13.92 25.54
N SER A 277 -12.96 15.12 25.66
CA SER A 277 -12.33 16.35 25.18
C SER A 277 -10.99 16.63 25.87
N GLY A 278 -9.97 17.00 25.10
CA GLY A 278 -8.62 17.31 25.60
C GLY A 278 -7.82 16.08 26.05
N ARG A 279 -8.23 14.86 25.60
CA ARG A 279 -7.44 13.65 25.85
C ARG A 279 -6.73 13.24 24.56
N GLU A 280 -5.42 12.98 24.71
CA GLU A 280 -4.58 12.52 23.62
C GLU A 280 -5.09 11.20 23.04
N LEU A 281 -5.18 11.13 21.70
CA LEU A 281 -5.64 9.96 20.99
C LEU A 281 -4.48 9.00 20.72
N THR A 282 -4.66 7.75 21.10
CA THR A 282 -3.73 6.68 20.79
C THR A 282 -3.89 6.19 19.34
N CYS A 283 -3.00 5.33 18.89
CA CYS A 283 -3.09 4.66 17.60
C CYS A 283 -2.39 3.30 17.64
N ALA A 284 -2.74 2.42 16.72
CA ALA A 284 -2.03 1.17 16.50
C ALA A 284 -1.79 0.93 15.00
N VAL A 285 -0.64 0.37 14.63
CA VAL A 285 -0.35 -0.10 13.27
C VAL A 285 -0.45 -1.60 13.24
N CYS A 286 -1.32 -2.09 12.39
CA CYS A 286 -1.78 -3.47 12.34
C CYS A 286 -1.54 -4.07 10.96
N THR A 287 -1.18 -5.36 10.90
CA THR A 287 -1.00 -6.10 9.63
C THR A 287 -1.76 -7.43 9.64
N LYS A 288 -2.15 -7.90 8.44
CA LYS A 288 -2.86 -9.18 8.27
C LYS A 288 -2.41 -9.90 7.01
#